data_a3386efe1a200d5afc0b2beea87fa4ce
#
_entry.id   a3386efe1a200d5afc0b2beea87fa4ce
#
_cell.length_a   1.000
_cell.length_b   1.000
_cell.length_c   1.000
_cell.angle_alpha   90.00
_cell.angle_beta   90.00
_cell.angle_gamma   90.00
#
_symmetry.space_group_name_H-M   'P 1'
#
loop_
_entity.id
_entity.type
_entity.pdbx_description
1 polymer ?
#
loop_
_entity_poly.entity_id
_entity_poly.type
_entity_poly.pdbx_seq_one_letter_code
_entity_poly.pdbx_strand_id
1 'polypeptide(L)'
;RGANNSVGFCNYELGESMLALGCKWAANCDGGGSSSFVTKRAGEDSLTMRSVPCDGAERPTIHSVLVVSNVGKTGVLDTVNIESDYDYFAPGTSYTFGAQAIDTHGYAMNMPANAAWTLSDSAFGTIEDGVFVSSGKLGDVTVQVVSAGTIIGTRTIHIANPTTLKFAQESTVLPYGKSTTLGFVSTI
;
A
#
# COMPACT_ATOMS: atom_id res chain seq x y z
N ARG A 1 -14.55 12.67 13.83
CA ARG A 1 -15.26 11.40 14.13
C ARG A 1 -15.28 10.62 12.84
N GLY A 2 -14.81 9.39 12.92
CA GLY A 2 -14.33 8.73 11.75
C GLY A 2 -15.37 7.97 10.98
N ALA A 3 -15.12 7.85 9.68
CA ALA A 3 -15.64 6.79 8.85
C ALA A 3 -14.86 5.48 9.13
N ASN A 4 -15.42 4.35 8.76
CA ASN A 4 -14.75 3.03 8.82
C ASN A 4 -14.26 2.62 10.23
N ASN A 5 -15.12 2.69 11.23
CA ASN A 5 -14.85 2.26 12.61
C ASN A 5 -13.80 3.10 13.36
N SER A 6 -13.39 4.26 12.86
CA SER A 6 -12.56 5.20 13.60
C SER A 6 -13.41 6.06 14.53
N VAL A 7 -13.10 6.06 15.82
CA VAL A 7 -13.75 6.92 16.81
C VAL A 7 -13.16 8.35 16.84
N GLY A 8 -12.02 8.55 16.15
CA GLY A 8 -11.24 9.78 16.18
C GLY A 8 -10.50 9.96 17.50
N PHE A 9 -9.87 11.12 17.66
CA PHE A 9 -9.17 11.53 18.88
C PHE A 9 -9.96 12.61 19.62
N CYS A 10 -9.92 12.60 20.94
CA CYS A 10 -10.17 13.81 21.71
C CYS A 10 -8.93 14.72 21.68
N ASN A 11 -9.09 15.99 22.06
CA ASN A 11 -7.97 16.96 21.99
C ASN A 11 -6.78 16.56 22.83
N TYR A 12 -6.99 15.89 23.96
CA TYR A 12 -5.93 15.41 24.83
C TYR A 12 -5.13 14.28 24.14
N GLU A 13 -5.81 13.26 23.63
CA GLU A 13 -5.18 12.14 22.90
C GLU A 13 -4.44 12.62 21.65
N LEU A 14 -4.99 13.61 20.94
CA LEU A 14 -4.32 14.22 19.81
C LEU A 14 -3.03 14.92 20.26
N GLY A 15 -3.06 15.66 21.36
CA GLY A 15 -1.89 16.32 21.93
C GLY A 15 -0.81 15.34 22.33
N GLU A 16 -1.16 14.24 23.00
CA GLU A 16 -0.21 13.18 23.37
C GLU A 16 0.40 12.49 22.13
N SER A 17 -0.43 12.23 21.10
CA SER A 17 0.05 11.64 19.87
C SER A 17 1.05 12.54 19.14
N MET A 18 0.80 13.87 19.10
CA MET A 18 1.72 14.84 18.52
C MET A 18 3.03 14.95 19.31
N LEU A 19 2.94 14.89 20.64
CA LEU A 19 4.13 14.87 21.51
C LEU A 19 4.97 13.61 21.28
N ALA A 20 4.33 12.45 21.16
CA ALA A 20 5.00 11.18 20.87
C ALA A 20 5.71 11.19 19.51
N LEU A 21 5.18 11.94 18.53
CA LEU A 21 5.81 12.20 17.23
C LEU A 21 6.96 13.23 17.27
N GLY A 22 7.28 13.76 18.46
CA GLY A 22 8.37 14.72 18.65
C GLY A 22 8.01 16.17 18.33
N CYS A 23 6.73 16.51 18.15
CA CYS A 23 6.30 17.86 17.89
C CYS A 23 6.51 18.76 19.10
N LYS A 24 7.17 19.92 18.92
CA LYS A 24 7.26 20.97 19.94
C LYS A 24 5.99 21.81 20.04
N TRP A 25 5.34 22.00 18.92
CA TRP A 25 4.13 22.82 18.76
C TRP A 25 3.15 22.06 17.88
N ALA A 26 1.91 22.10 18.23
CA ALA A 26 0.82 21.53 17.46
C ALA A 26 -0.41 22.45 17.55
N ALA A 27 -1.17 22.50 16.48
CA ALA A 27 -2.44 23.20 16.44
C ALA A 27 -3.51 22.23 15.95
N ASN A 28 -4.65 22.22 16.65
CA ASN A 28 -5.82 21.51 16.18
C ASN A 28 -6.62 22.45 15.26
N CYS A 29 -6.78 22.04 14.01
CA CYS A 29 -7.64 22.73 13.05
C CYS A 29 -9.06 22.16 13.09
N ASP A 30 -9.92 22.65 12.20
CA ASP A 30 -11.27 22.10 12.04
C ASP A 30 -11.23 20.61 11.71
N GLY A 31 -12.23 19.88 12.18
CA GLY A 31 -12.32 18.41 12.07
C GLY A 31 -13.61 17.98 11.37
N GLY A 32 -13.79 16.67 11.28
CA GLY A 32 -14.99 16.09 10.70
C GLY A 32 -14.97 16.12 9.17
N GLY A 33 -16.09 16.47 8.53
CA GLY A 33 -16.28 16.43 7.08
C GLY A 33 -15.43 17.41 6.28
N SER A 34 -14.92 18.48 6.93
CA SER A 34 -13.99 19.45 6.32
C SER A 34 -12.53 19.02 6.36
N SER A 35 -12.20 17.93 7.07
CA SER A 35 -10.82 17.41 7.13
C SER A 35 -10.51 16.54 5.93
N SER A 36 -9.60 17.01 5.09
CA SER A 36 -9.07 16.28 3.95
C SER A 36 -7.56 16.21 4.02
N PHE A 37 -7.00 15.03 3.74
CA PHE A 37 -5.57 14.81 3.64
C PHE A 37 -5.22 14.20 2.28
N VAL A 38 -4.50 14.97 1.50
CA VAL A 38 -4.11 14.61 0.13
C VAL A 38 -2.61 14.65 0.03
N THR A 39 -2.01 13.60 -0.48
CA THR A 39 -0.56 13.54 -0.69
C THR A 39 -0.21 12.90 -2.02
N LYS A 40 1.00 13.21 -2.48
CA LYS A 40 1.71 12.48 -3.51
C LYS A 40 2.87 11.75 -2.83
N ARG A 41 2.83 10.42 -2.81
CA ARG A 41 3.93 9.58 -2.31
C ARG A 41 5.03 9.48 -3.36
N ALA A 42 6.20 9.03 -2.92
CA ALA A 42 7.29 8.71 -3.83
C ALA A 42 6.82 7.69 -4.88
N GLY A 43 7.12 7.95 -6.14
CA GLY A 43 6.70 7.13 -7.27
C GLY A 43 5.30 7.42 -7.82
N GLU A 44 4.45 8.19 -7.13
CA GLU A 44 3.15 8.58 -7.66
C GLU A 44 3.24 9.79 -8.59
N ASP A 45 2.42 9.84 -9.63
CA ASP A 45 2.38 10.95 -10.57
C ASP A 45 1.37 12.05 -10.20
N SER A 46 0.39 11.72 -9.35
CA SER A 46 -0.69 12.61 -8.95
C SER A 46 -0.93 12.62 -7.44
N LEU A 47 -1.61 13.66 -6.99
CA LEU A 47 -2.12 13.73 -5.63
C LEU A 47 -3.26 12.73 -5.43
N THR A 48 -3.23 12.03 -4.31
CA THR A 48 -4.26 11.05 -3.93
C THR A 48 -4.82 11.37 -2.55
N MET A 49 -6.14 11.30 -2.41
CA MET A 49 -6.81 11.40 -1.11
C MET A 49 -6.39 10.24 -0.22
N ARG A 50 -5.92 10.55 0.99
CA ARG A 50 -5.49 9.54 1.98
C ARG A 50 -6.44 9.45 3.18
N SER A 51 -7.22 10.49 3.43
CA SER A 51 -8.28 10.46 4.43
C SER A 51 -9.59 9.95 3.83
N VAL A 52 -10.43 9.38 4.67
CA VAL A 52 -11.82 9.05 4.32
C VAL A 52 -12.70 10.14 4.92
N PRO A 53 -13.30 11.01 4.11
CA PRO A 53 -14.19 12.05 4.61
C PRO A 53 -15.38 11.44 5.37
N CYS A 54 -15.67 11.93 6.57
CA CYS A 54 -16.74 11.36 7.38
C CYS A 54 -18.15 11.62 6.81
N ASP A 55 -18.29 12.56 5.89
CA ASP A 55 -19.55 12.86 5.17
C ASP A 55 -19.70 12.03 3.88
N GLY A 56 -18.76 11.10 3.62
CA GLY A 56 -18.76 10.29 2.39
C GLY A 56 -18.18 10.99 1.16
N ALA A 57 -17.97 12.31 1.21
CA ALA A 57 -17.36 13.12 0.17
C ALA A 57 -16.59 14.30 0.79
N GLU A 58 -15.65 14.86 0.02
CA GLU A 58 -14.96 16.08 0.41
C GLU A 58 -15.92 17.27 0.41
N ARG A 59 -15.76 18.12 1.40
CA ARG A 59 -16.40 19.46 1.39
C ARG A 59 -15.49 20.46 0.68
N PRO A 60 -16.04 21.38 -0.12
CA PRO A 60 -15.30 22.54 -0.58
C PRO A 60 -14.80 23.36 0.61
N THR A 61 -13.50 23.62 0.68
CA THR A 61 -12.88 24.48 1.69
C THR A 61 -12.24 25.66 1.00
N ILE A 62 -12.29 26.82 1.66
CA ILE A 62 -11.75 28.09 1.10
C ILE A 62 -10.26 28.26 1.34
N HIS A 63 -9.64 27.42 2.17
CA HIS A 63 -8.21 27.46 2.48
C HIS A 63 -7.69 26.06 2.80
N SER A 64 -6.39 25.90 2.58
CA SER A 64 -5.65 24.66 2.87
C SER A 64 -4.23 24.98 3.29
N VAL A 65 -3.59 24.04 3.99
CA VAL A 65 -2.16 24.08 4.25
C VAL A 65 -1.48 23.21 3.20
N LEU A 66 -0.53 23.78 2.44
CA LEU A 66 0.20 23.07 1.40
C LEU A 66 1.66 22.90 1.80
N VAL A 67 2.17 21.68 1.65
CA VAL A 67 3.60 21.39 1.68
C VAL A 67 4.02 21.12 0.24
N VAL A 68 4.87 21.99 -0.31
CA VAL A 68 5.28 21.95 -1.72
C VAL A 68 6.78 21.72 -1.80
N SER A 69 7.18 20.73 -2.60
CA SER A 69 8.58 20.53 -2.98
C SER A 69 8.88 21.27 -4.28
N ASN A 70 9.96 22.06 -4.28
CA ASN A 70 10.44 22.78 -5.47
C ASN A 70 11.59 22.05 -6.19
N VAL A 71 11.95 20.84 -5.74
CA VAL A 71 12.98 20.04 -6.40
C VAL A 71 12.41 19.35 -7.63
N GLY A 72 13.18 19.33 -8.72
CA GLY A 72 12.83 18.62 -9.94
C GLY A 72 13.26 17.14 -9.92
N LYS A 73 12.90 16.41 -10.98
CA LYS A 73 13.36 15.03 -11.20
C LYS A 73 14.89 15.00 -11.35
N THR A 74 15.53 14.05 -10.69
CA THR A 74 16.99 13.84 -10.85
C THR A 74 17.29 12.84 -11.96
N GLY A 75 16.40 11.89 -12.20
CA GLY A 75 16.65 10.75 -13.09
C GLY A 75 17.71 9.77 -12.57
N VAL A 76 18.17 9.94 -11.33
CA VAL A 76 19.11 9.05 -10.66
C VAL A 76 18.31 8.08 -9.79
N LEU A 77 18.41 6.78 -10.06
CA LEU A 77 17.69 5.76 -9.31
C LEU A 77 18.07 5.80 -7.82
N ASP A 78 17.06 5.86 -6.96
CA ASP A 78 17.17 5.68 -5.52
C ASP A 78 16.78 4.25 -5.15
N THR A 79 15.56 3.85 -5.49
CA THR A 79 15.01 2.55 -5.13
C THR A 79 13.94 2.08 -6.12
N VAL A 80 13.58 0.81 -6.03
CA VAL A 80 12.39 0.25 -6.69
C VAL A 80 11.41 -0.18 -5.61
N ASN A 81 10.22 0.43 -5.64
CA ASN A 81 9.11 0.02 -4.80
C ASN A 81 8.41 -1.19 -5.44
N ILE A 82 8.34 -2.31 -4.73
CA ILE A 82 7.61 -3.51 -5.15
C ILE A 82 6.19 -3.41 -4.60
N GLU A 83 5.21 -3.37 -5.47
CA GLU A 83 3.81 -3.16 -5.15
C GLU A 83 3.06 -4.48 -5.02
N SER A 84 2.26 -4.59 -3.97
CA SER A 84 1.35 -5.70 -3.72
C SER A 84 0.22 -5.24 -2.81
N ASP A 85 -0.97 -5.78 -3.07
CA ASP A 85 -2.13 -5.57 -2.21
C ASP A 85 -2.06 -6.42 -0.93
N TYR A 86 -1.17 -7.43 -0.92
CA TYR A 86 -1.07 -8.41 0.15
C TYR A 86 0.38 -8.64 0.56
N ASP A 87 0.57 -9.01 1.82
CA ASP A 87 1.84 -9.49 2.36
C ASP A 87 1.81 -11.02 2.62
N TYR A 88 0.60 -11.61 2.69
CA TYR A 88 0.39 -13.02 2.97
C TYR A 88 -0.18 -13.75 1.77
N PHE A 89 0.40 -14.91 1.48
CA PHE A 89 0.03 -15.74 0.33
C PHE A 89 -0.16 -17.20 0.77
N ALA A 90 -1.17 -17.86 0.19
CA ALA A 90 -1.34 -19.28 0.40
C ALA A 90 -0.29 -20.08 -0.38
N PRO A 91 0.14 -21.25 0.13
CA PRO A 91 1.07 -22.12 -0.58
C PRO A 91 0.46 -22.60 -1.90
N GLY A 92 1.29 -22.73 -2.95
CA GLY A 92 0.88 -23.19 -4.26
C GLY A 92 0.08 -22.16 -5.09
N THR A 93 -0.03 -20.92 -4.65
CA THR A 93 -0.69 -19.85 -5.41
C THR A 93 0.30 -19.07 -6.29
N SER A 94 -0.25 -18.32 -7.24
CA SER A 94 0.50 -17.36 -8.04
C SER A 94 0.00 -15.94 -7.81
N TYR A 95 0.90 -14.96 -7.91
CA TYR A 95 0.58 -13.55 -7.75
C TYR A 95 1.48 -12.69 -8.64
N THR A 96 0.95 -11.59 -9.16
CA THR A 96 1.72 -10.64 -9.96
C THR A 96 2.03 -9.40 -9.15
N PHE A 97 3.30 -9.14 -8.90
CA PHE A 97 3.79 -7.93 -8.26
C PHE A 97 3.97 -6.81 -9.28
N GLY A 98 3.61 -5.59 -8.89
CA GLY A 98 4.02 -4.38 -9.59
C GLY A 98 5.41 -3.93 -9.14
N ALA A 99 6.04 -3.08 -9.94
CA ALA A 99 7.28 -2.41 -9.55
C ALA A 99 7.33 -0.99 -10.11
N GLN A 100 7.70 -0.03 -9.27
CA GLN A 100 7.89 1.37 -9.63
C GLN A 100 9.29 1.83 -9.23
N ALA A 101 10.12 2.19 -10.21
CA ALA A 101 11.40 2.82 -9.95
C ALA A 101 11.21 4.29 -9.53
N ILE A 102 11.98 4.73 -8.55
CA ILE A 102 11.86 6.01 -7.90
C ILE A 102 13.24 6.68 -7.91
N ASP A 103 13.29 7.95 -8.28
CA ASP A 103 14.52 8.73 -8.26
C ASP A 103 14.83 9.29 -6.86
N THR A 104 16.05 9.81 -6.66
CA THR A 104 16.51 10.35 -5.38
C THR A 104 15.72 11.55 -4.85
N HIS A 105 14.82 12.11 -5.63
CA HIS A 105 13.87 13.14 -5.22
C HIS A 105 12.42 12.64 -5.08
N GLY A 106 12.22 11.31 -5.17
CA GLY A 106 10.91 10.69 -4.99
C GLY A 106 10.01 10.68 -6.22
N TYR A 107 10.53 11.02 -7.39
CA TYR A 107 9.74 10.97 -8.63
C TYR A 107 9.78 9.60 -9.28
N ALA A 108 8.65 9.22 -9.89
CA ALA A 108 8.58 8.04 -10.73
C ALA A 108 9.55 8.15 -11.92
N MET A 109 10.23 7.06 -12.20
CA MET A 109 11.11 6.91 -13.35
C MET A 109 10.92 5.54 -14.01
N ASN A 110 11.45 5.38 -15.22
CA ASN A 110 11.41 4.09 -15.90
C ASN A 110 12.27 3.06 -15.17
N MET A 111 11.82 1.82 -15.17
CA MET A 111 12.62 0.70 -14.67
C MET A 111 13.93 0.59 -15.46
N PRO A 112 15.07 0.28 -14.80
CA PRO A 112 16.30 -0.03 -15.51
C PRO A 112 16.09 -1.18 -16.52
N ALA A 113 16.61 -1.04 -17.72
CA ALA A 113 16.40 -2.02 -18.80
C ALA A 113 16.93 -3.45 -18.48
N ASN A 114 17.87 -3.54 -17.56
CA ASN A 114 18.46 -4.80 -17.08
C ASN A 114 17.95 -5.22 -15.69
N ALA A 115 16.82 -4.65 -15.24
CA ALA A 115 16.21 -5.07 -14.00
C ALA A 115 15.62 -6.47 -14.14
N ALA A 116 15.92 -7.34 -13.17
CA ALA A 116 15.41 -8.69 -13.10
C ALA A 116 14.81 -8.98 -11.73
N TRP A 117 13.78 -9.81 -11.72
CA TRP A 117 13.14 -10.28 -10.51
C TRP A 117 13.86 -11.51 -9.95
N THR A 118 13.96 -11.60 -8.63
CA THR A 118 14.51 -12.78 -7.96
C THR A 118 13.89 -12.96 -6.57
N LEU A 119 14.12 -14.12 -5.98
CA LEU A 119 13.76 -14.42 -4.59
C LEU A 119 15.04 -14.57 -3.77
N SER A 120 15.00 -14.16 -2.49
CA SER A 120 16.11 -14.41 -1.55
C SER A 120 16.38 -15.90 -1.31
N ASP A 121 15.38 -16.75 -1.50
CA ASP A 121 15.49 -18.20 -1.45
C ASP A 121 14.58 -18.83 -2.51
N SER A 122 15.17 -19.46 -3.52
CA SER A 122 14.46 -20.12 -4.61
C SER A 122 13.67 -21.37 -4.19
N ALA A 123 13.87 -21.86 -2.96
CA ALA A 123 13.05 -22.95 -2.42
C ALA A 123 11.58 -22.56 -2.19
N PHE A 124 11.28 -21.26 -2.12
CA PHE A 124 9.90 -20.75 -1.97
C PHE A 124 9.11 -20.68 -3.27
N GLY A 125 9.76 -20.80 -4.41
CA GLY A 125 9.10 -20.74 -5.71
C GLY A 125 9.96 -20.11 -6.80
N THR A 126 9.29 -19.62 -7.83
CA THR A 126 9.91 -18.90 -8.94
C THR A 126 9.26 -17.51 -9.08
N ILE A 127 10.03 -16.58 -9.65
CA ILE A 127 9.51 -15.27 -10.02
C ILE A 127 10.09 -14.87 -11.36
N GLU A 128 9.23 -14.49 -12.31
CA GLU A 128 9.60 -14.03 -13.63
C GLU A 128 8.68 -12.89 -14.05
N ASP A 129 9.23 -11.78 -14.51
CA ASP A 129 8.48 -10.57 -14.90
C ASP A 129 7.44 -10.11 -13.86
N GLY A 130 7.78 -10.25 -12.57
CA GLY A 130 6.88 -9.93 -11.46
C GLY A 130 5.86 -11.01 -11.13
N VAL A 131 5.75 -12.08 -11.92
CA VAL A 131 4.84 -13.20 -11.64
C VAL A 131 5.54 -14.19 -10.70
N PHE A 132 5.11 -14.21 -9.46
CA PHE A 132 5.54 -15.17 -8.44
C PHE A 132 4.66 -16.40 -8.48
N VAL A 133 5.28 -17.58 -8.41
CA VAL A 133 4.61 -18.88 -8.28
C VAL A 133 5.19 -19.60 -7.06
N SER A 134 4.37 -19.79 -6.03
CA SER A 134 4.78 -20.42 -4.78
C SER A 134 5.01 -21.92 -4.95
N SER A 135 6.13 -22.45 -4.41
CA SER A 135 6.42 -23.89 -4.36
C SER A 135 5.60 -24.66 -3.33
N GLY A 136 4.92 -23.95 -2.42
CA GLY A 136 4.23 -24.54 -1.27
C GLY A 136 5.06 -24.57 0.03
N LYS A 137 6.33 -24.16 0.01
CA LYS A 137 7.14 -23.99 1.22
C LYS A 137 6.57 -22.85 2.08
N LEU A 138 6.35 -23.10 3.37
CA LEU A 138 5.86 -22.11 4.33
C LEU A 138 7.01 -21.29 4.91
N GLY A 139 6.71 -20.04 5.28
CA GLY A 139 7.64 -19.11 5.92
C GLY A 139 7.81 -17.80 5.15
N ASP A 140 8.85 -17.07 5.46
CA ASP A 140 9.11 -15.75 4.93
C ASP A 140 10.12 -15.81 3.79
N VAL A 141 9.86 -15.09 2.74
CA VAL A 141 10.79 -14.90 1.62
C VAL A 141 10.76 -13.45 1.15
N THR A 142 11.91 -12.95 0.71
CA THR A 142 12.01 -11.61 0.16
C THR A 142 12.01 -11.66 -1.37
N VAL A 143 11.02 -11.01 -1.96
CA VAL A 143 10.99 -10.68 -3.38
C VAL A 143 11.98 -9.54 -3.61
N GLN A 144 12.80 -9.64 -4.64
CA GLN A 144 13.86 -8.68 -4.93
C GLN A 144 13.82 -8.27 -6.40
N VAL A 145 14.15 -7.02 -6.66
CA VAL A 145 14.49 -6.55 -7.99
C VAL A 145 15.97 -6.23 -8.01
N VAL A 146 16.69 -6.81 -8.96
CA VAL A 146 18.15 -6.71 -9.11
C VAL A 146 18.47 -6.04 -10.43
N SER A 147 19.44 -5.13 -10.43
CA SER A 147 20.00 -4.52 -11.65
C SER A 147 21.52 -4.49 -11.56
N ALA A 148 22.21 -4.97 -12.60
CA ALA A 148 23.66 -5.05 -12.65
C ALA A 148 24.30 -5.73 -11.41
N GLY A 149 23.63 -6.76 -10.85
CA GLY A 149 24.11 -7.48 -9.67
C GLY A 149 23.83 -6.80 -8.33
N THR A 150 23.18 -5.64 -8.32
CA THR A 150 22.81 -4.91 -7.11
C THR A 150 21.30 -5.01 -6.87
N ILE A 151 20.91 -5.30 -5.64
CA ILE A 151 19.51 -5.27 -5.23
C ILE A 151 19.06 -3.81 -5.17
N ILE A 152 18.04 -3.45 -5.94
CA ILE A 152 17.50 -2.11 -6.07
C ILE A 152 16.08 -1.96 -5.51
N GLY A 153 15.44 -3.06 -5.13
CA GLY A 153 14.14 -3.09 -4.48
C GLY A 153 13.90 -4.41 -3.76
N THR A 154 13.19 -4.36 -2.64
CA THR A 154 12.87 -5.56 -1.85
C THR A 154 11.47 -5.47 -1.26
N ARG A 155 10.81 -6.63 -1.11
CA ARG A 155 9.58 -6.79 -0.33
C ARG A 155 9.55 -8.17 0.31
N THR A 156 9.38 -8.23 1.62
CA THR A 156 9.17 -9.49 2.34
C THR A 156 7.70 -9.90 2.23
N ILE A 157 7.48 -11.17 1.91
CA ILE A 157 6.16 -11.79 1.86
C ILE A 157 6.14 -13.04 2.74
N HIS A 158 4.96 -13.40 3.20
CA HIS A 158 4.72 -14.51 4.12
C HIS A 158 3.90 -15.60 3.42
N ILE A 159 4.45 -16.81 3.33
CA ILE A 159 3.72 -17.96 2.79
C ILE A 159 3.17 -18.75 3.96
N ALA A 160 1.86 -18.76 4.13
CA ALA A 160 1.21 -19.39 5.26
C ALA A 160 -0.11 -20.08 4.87
N ASN A 161 -0.47 -21.13 5.61
CA ASN A 161 -1.75 -21.77 5.42
C ASN A 161 -2.88 -20.89 5.97
N PRO A 162 -3.96 -20.69 5.22
CA PRO A 162 -5.12 -19.99 5.76
C PRO A 162 -5.74 -20.82 6.90
N THR A 163 -6.02 -20.16 8.02
CA THR A 163 -6.65 -20.81 9.19
C THR A 163 -8.17 -20.80 9.10
N THR A 164 -8.73 -19.78 8.44
CA THR A 164 -10.17 -19.70 8.20
C THR A 164 -10.47 -19.21 6.78
N LEU A 165 -11.59 -19.67 6.24
CA LEU A 165 -12.16 -19.18 4.99
C LEU A 165 -13.64 -18.85 5.24
N LYS A 166 -14.03 -17.62 4.98
CA LYS A 166 -15.41 -17.15 5.14
C LYS A 166 -15.88 -16.46 3.86
N PHE A 167 -17.18 -16.49 3.61
CA PHE A 167 -17.74 -15.59 2.61
C PHE A 167 -17.56 -14.13 3.05
N ALA A 168 -17.22 -13.26 2.11
CA ALA A 168 -17.08 -11.83 2.36
C ALA A 168 -18.42 -11.18 2.78
N GLN A 169 -19.54 -11.83 2.43
CA GLN A 169 -20.90 -11.43 2.80
C GLN A 169 -21.60 -12.60 3.48
N GLU A 170 -22.30 -12.35 4.58
CA GLU A 170 -23.08 -13.38 5.29
C GLU A 170 -24.30 -13.84 4.49
N SER A 171 -24.84 -12.97 3.66
CA SER A 171 -25.97 -13.28 2.78
C SER A 171 -25.95 -12.43 1.53
N THR A 172 -26.52 -12.93 0.46
CA THR A 172 -26.77 -12.18 -0.77
C THR A 172 -28.13 -12.53 -1.34
N VAL A 173 -28.86 -11.55 -1.82
CA VAL A 173 -30.14 -11.73 -2.51
C VAL A 173 -29.86 -11.73 -4.01
N LEU A 174 -30.18 -12.85 -4.66
CA LEU A 174 -29.99 -13.02 -6.10
C LEU A 174 -31.36 -13.03 -6.79
N PRO A 175 -31.70 -12.01 -7.60
CA PRO A 175 -32.90 -12.05 -8.41
C PRO A 175 -32.88 -13.21 -9.39
N TYR A 176 -34.06 -13.76 -9.69
CA TYR A 176 -34.21 -14.88 -10.62
C TYR A 176 -33.53 -14.59 -11.96
N GLY A 177 -32.74 -15.55 -12.44
CA GLY A 177 -32.00 -15.44 -13.71
C GLY A 177 -30.78 -14.51 -13.70
N LYS A 178 -30.35 -14.05 -12.52
CA LYS A 178 -29.10 -13.27 -12.36
C LYS A 178 -28.03 -14.14 -11.73
N SER A 179 -26.76 -13.75 -11.96
CA SER A 179 -25.58 -14.31 -11.33
C SER A 179 -24.84 -13.23 -10.55
N THR A 180 -24.09 -13.61 -9.53
CA THR A 180 -23.18 -12.73 -8.79
C THR A 180 -21.90 -13.46 -8.47
N THR A 181 -20.82 -12.71 -8.31
CA THR A 181 -19.54 -13.24 -7.84
C THR A 181 -19.55 -13.22 -6.31
N LEU A 182 -19.24 -14.36 -5.69
CA LEU A 182 -19.07 -14.45 -4.24
C LEU A 182 -17.60 -14.22 -3.91
N GLY A 183 -17.35 -13.24 -3.06
CA GLY A 183 -16.03 -13.00 -2.50
C GLY A 183 -15.78 -13.88 -1.28
N PHE A 184 -14.51 -14.21 -1.04
CA PHE A 184 -14.06 -14.92 0.15
C PHE A 184 -13.03 -14.07 0.89
N VAL A 185 -13.01 -14.19 2.21
CA VAL A 185 -11.97 -13.63 3.08
C VAL A 185 -11.34 -14.79 3.83
N SER A 186 -10.02 -14.88 3.75
CA SER A 186 -9.22 -15.81 4.54
C SER A 186 -8.46 -15.04 5.62
N THR A 187 -8.26 -15.68 6.76
CA THR A 187 -7.35 -15.23 7.81
C THR A 187 -6.20 -16.21 7.95
N ILE A 188 -5.04 -15.70 8.20
CA ILE A 188 -3.82 -16.45 8.47
C ILE A 188 -3.45 -16.27 9.93
#